data_91c37f31c38dd5f7158ff8e9a654c040
#
_entry.id   91c37f31c38dd5f7158ff8e9a654c040
#
_cell.length_a   1.000
_cell.length_b   1.000
_cell.length_c   1.000
_cell.angle_alpha   90.00
_cell.angle_beta   90.00
_cell.angle_gamma   90.00
#
_symmetry.space_group_name_H-M   'P 1'
#
loop_
_entity.id
_entity.type
_entity.pdbx_description
1 polymer ?
#
loop_
_entity_poly.entity_id
_entity_poly.type
_entity_poly.pdbx_seq_one_letter_code
_entity_poly.pdbx_strand_id
1 'polypeptide(L)'
;YKDRTLKLSARYTLYDADKYLFNVTLKDKINNVPNQFSDRQGYVTDSYTGSHSFMQDFSTWRSHTPSLDLYFHRKLANSQSLTFNVVGTMIDSKSTHSYMEYVEGGEMLSSINSLIDGTKYSLIAEGIYEKKFKNSKWSAGAHHSQSYTKNRYAGDVGKDVSLKNINSYLFIEYACSFGQFNLNAEMSGKYIRYSQQGKISEKLYAEPRLQLQYSFTDKTLLRYIGRFSSSSPSLSDLNDTEQQMDIWQIRRGNPHLRAYTTYRQNLLFATNHALADWEIEVRYDYAD
;
A
#
# COMPACT_ATOMS: atom_id res chain seq x y z
N TYR A 1 -5.02 12.60 23.33
CA TYR A 1 -4.15 11.98 22.30
C TYR A 1 -2.69 12.33 22.59
N LYS A 2 -1.84 11.32 22.80
CA LYS A 2 -0.38 11.50 22.84
C LYS A 2 0.20 10.55 21.79
N ASP A 3 0.49 11.09 20.60
CA ASP A 3 1.23 10.39 19.57
C ASP A 3 2.69 10.87 19.61
N ARG A 4 3.63 9.93 19.66
CA ARG A 4 5.07 10.19 19.66
C ARG A 4 5.70 9.50 18.47
N THR A 5 6.29 10.26 17.59
CA THR A 5 7.02 9.74 16.44
C THR A 5 8.46 10.24 16.48
N LEU A 6 9.42 9.33 16.49
CA LEU A 6 10.83 9.61 16.25
C LEU A 6 11.19 9.10 14.85
N LYS A 7 11.80 9.94 14.05
CA LYS A 7 12.34 9.60 12.72
C LYS A 7 13.80 9.97 12.67
N LEU A 8 14.64 8.99 12.43
CA LEU A 8 16.07 9.18 12.19
C LEU A 8 16.36 8.83 10.73
N SER A 9 17.21 9.61 10.09
CA SER A 9 17.65 9.30 8.71
C SER A 9 19.09 9.72 8.53
N ALA A 10 19.91 8.82 8.01
CA ALA A 10 21.26 9.09 7.58
C ALA A 10 21.38 8.73 6.10
N ARG A 11 21.98 9.62 5.30
CA ARG A 11 22.20 9.42 3.88
C ARG A 11 23.67 9.64 3.55
N TYR A 12 24.23 8.69 2.84
CA TYR A 12 25.53 8.81 2.17
C TYR A 12 25.30 8.87 0.67
N THR A 13 25.91 9.84 0.00
CA THR A 13 25.81 10.04 -1.44
C THR A 13 27.20 10.09 -2.04
N LEU A 14 27.44 9.25 -3.04
CA LEU A 14 28.61 9.29 -3.89
C LEU A 14 28.14 9.55 -5.32
N TYR A 15 28.69 10.59 -5.95
CA TYR A 15 28.26 10.93 -7.31
C TYR A 15 29.42 11.48 -8.17
N ASP A 16 29.31 11.19 -9.45
CA ASP A 16 29.98 11.88 -10.54
C ASP A 16 28.86 12.34 -11.49
N ALA A 17 28.67 13.65 -11.62
CA ALA A 17 27.54 14.25 -12.31
C ALA A 17 27.33 13.72 -13.73
N ASP A 18 28.40 13.31 -14.40
CA ASP A 18 28.39 12.82 -15.77
C ASP A 18 28.28 11.30 -15.89
N LYS A 19 28.55 10.56 -14.83
CA LYS A 19 28.67 9.10 -14.89
C LYS A 19 27.71 8.35 -13.99
N TYR A 20 27.66 8.67 -12.68
CA TYR A 20 26.87 7.89 -11.75
C TYR A 20 26.41 8.66 -10.51
N LEU A 21 25.38 8.12 -9.88
CA LEU A 21 24.89 8.49 -8.56
C LEU A 21 24.69 7.21 -7.75
N PHE A 22 25.27 7.15 -6.56
CA PHE A 22 25.04 6.09 -5.59
C PHE A 22 24.60 6.69 -4.26
N ASN A 23 23.48 6.23 -3.73
CA ASN A 23 22.94 6.62 -2.44
C ASN A 23 22.76 5.40 -1.54
N VAL A 24 23.17 5.54 -0.29
CA VAL A 24 22.78 4.66 0.80
C VAL A 24 22.00 5.48 1.80
N THR A 25 20.76 5.08 2.09
CA THR A 25 19.94 5.76 3.10
C THR A 25 19.52 4.75 4.16
N LEU A 26 19.91 5.02 5.41
CA LEU A 26 19.41 4.35 6.60
C LEU A 26 18.29 5.19 7.17
N LYS A 27 17.16 4.57 7.46
CA LYS A 27 16.02 5.22 8.12
C LYS A 27 15.58 4.37 9.29
N ASP A 28 15.24 5.02 10.37
CA ASP A 28 14.61 4.40 11.52
C ASP A 28 13.41 5.22 11.96
N LYS A 29 12.27 4.56 12.11
CA LYS A 29 11.02 5.19 12.53
C LYS A 29 10.44 4.44 13.71
N ILE A 30 10.27 5.15 14.82
CA ILE A 30 9.62 4.65 16.02
C ILE A 30 8.35 5.44 16.22
N ASN A 31 7.20 4.75 16.25
CA ASN A 31 5.92 5.33 16.61
C ASN A 31 5.45 4.74 17.95
N ASN A 32 4.87 5.57 18.77
CA ASN A 32 4.29 5.14 20.05
C ASN A 32 3.04 5.97 20.33
N VAL A 33 1.90 5.29 20.34
CA VAL A 33 0.58 5.83 20.72
C VAL A 33 0.17 5.11 22.02
N PRO A 34 0.62 5.61 23.19
CA PRO A 34 0.47 4.89 24.45
C PRO A 34 -0.97 4.87 24.96
N ASN A 35 -1.78 5.86 24.60
CA ASN A 35 -3.12 6.03 25.15
C ASN A 35 -4.06 6.61 24.09
N GLN A 36 -4.85 5.75 23.49
CA GLN A 36 -6.01 6.14 22.70
C GLN A 36 -7.25 5.68 23.46
N PHE A 37 -8.00 6.62 23.98
CA PHE A 37 -9.18 6.34 24.80
C PHE A 37 -10.41 6.97 24.13
N SER A 38 -11.49 6.21 24.05
CA SER A 38 -12.80 6.67 23.61
C SER A 38 -13.84 6.24 24.61
N ASP A 39 -14.59 7.19 25.12
CA ASP A 39 -15.74 6.98 25.98
C ASP A 39 -17.01 7.28 25.19
N ARG A 40 -17.92 6.33 25.13
CA ARG A 40 -19.17 6.43 24.37
C ARG A 40 -20.33 6.03 25.25
N GLN A 41 -21.43 6.73 25.09
CA GLN A 41 -22.72 6.36 25.66
C GLN A 41 -23.64 5.88 24.53
N GLY A 42 -24.28 4.77 24.73
CA GLY A 42 -25.22 4.18 23.80
C GLY A 42 -26.53 3.80 24.48
N TYR A 43 -27.61 3.82 23.71
CA TYR A 43 -28.87 3.21 24.11
C TYR A 43 -28.95 1.82 23.47
N VAL A 44 -29.08 0.80 24.30
CA VAL A 44 -29.55 -0.50 23.83
C VAL A 44 -31.04 -0.56 24.11
N THR A 45 -31.84 -0.36 23.09
CA THR A 45 -33.28 -0.65 23.16
C THR A 45 -33.46 -2.15 22.96
N ASP A 46 -33.46 -2.90 24.05
CA ASP A 46 -34.17 -4.17 24.05
C ASP A 46 -35.67 -3.87 24.11
N SER A 47 -36.45 -4.68 23.41
CA SER A 47 -37.93 -4.50 23.31
C SER A 47 -38.66 -4.53 24.65
N TYR A 48 -38.00 -4.82 25.74
CA TYR A 48 -38.55 -4.96 27.09
C TYR A 48 -37.98 -4.01 28.15
N THR A 49 -36.74 -3.53 28.01
CA THR A 49 -36.14 -2.62 28.99
C THR A 49 -35.14 -1.74 28.27
N GLY A 50 -35.46 -0.47 28.04
CA GLY A 50 -34.49 0.52 27.57
C GLY A 50 -33.40 0.68 28.64
N SER A 51 -32.21 0.13 28.42
CA SER A 51 -31.05 0.29 29.31
C SER A 51 -30.03 1.18 28.65
N HIS A 52 -29.42 2.07 29.44
CA HIS A 52 -28.27 2.83 29.06
C HIS A 52 -27.01 1.97 29.21
N SER A 53 -26.20 1.89 28.19
CA SER A 53 -24.85 1.29 28.30
C SER A 53 -23.77 2.34 28.12
N PHE A 54 -22.68 2.18 28.88
CA PHE A 54 -21.46 2.97 28.82
C PHE A 54 -20.37 2.10 28.24
N MET A 55 -19.75 2.55 27.17
CA MET A 55 -18.70 1.81 26.45
C MET A 55 -17.38 2.55 26.60
N GLN A 56 -16.36 1.84 27.05
CA GLN A 56 -14.99 2.34 27.15
C GLN A 56 -14.10 1.55 26.21
N ASP A 57 -13.44 2.25 25.31
CA ASP A 57 -12.51 1.70 24.36
C ASP A 57 -11.12 2.29 24.60
N PHE A 58 -10.17 1.42 24.88
CA PHE A 58 -8.79 1.78 25.14
C PHE A 58 -7.88 1.02 24.20
N SER A 59 -7.02 1.74 23.46
CA SER A 59 -6.05 1.12 22.59
C SER A 59 -4.66 1.73 22.74
N THR A 60 -3.66 0.90 22.52
CA THR A 60 -2.27 1.32 22.41
C THR A 60 -1.69 0.79 21.12
N TRP A 61 -0.76 1.52 20.55
CA TRP A 61 -0.04 1.05 19.37
C TRP A 61 1.40 1.54 19.40
N ARG A 62 2.33 0.66 19.09
CA ARG A 62 3.73 1.00 18.89
C ARG A 62 4.27 0.28 17.68
N SER A 63 5.21 0.90 16.97
CA SER A 63 5.97 0.24 15.92
C SER A 63 7.39 0.77 15.83
N HIS A 64 8.30 -0.12 15.44
CA HIS A 64 9.69 0.16 15.12
C HIS A 64 9.95 -0.30 13.69
N THR A 65 10.46 0.59 12.84
CA THR A 65 10.56 0.36 11.40
C THR A 65 11.93 0.84 10.87
N PRO A 66 13.00 0.05 11.11
CA PRO A 66 14.28 0.28 10.44
C PRO A 66 14.18 -0.10 8.96
N SER A 67 14.85 0.68 8.10
CA SER A 67 14.98 0.39 6.68
C SER A 67 16.32 0.82 6.12
N LEU A 68 16.82 0.06 5.14
CA LEU A 68 17.98 0.35 4.32
C LEU A 68 17.52 0.50 2.89
N ASP A 69 17.91 1.61 2.26
CA ASP A 69 17.59 1.95 0.87
C ASP A 69 18.92 2.19 0.12
N LEU A 70 19.16 1.37 -0.90
CA LEU A 70 20.32 1.42 -1.78
C LEU A 70 19.87 1.83 -3.16
N TYR A 71 20.32 2.96 -3.64
CA TYR A 71 20.01 3.47 -4.98
C TYR A 71 21.30 3.65 -5.79
N PHE A 72 21.31 3.13 -6.99
CA PHE A 72 22.41 3.31 -7.95
C PHE A 72 21.84 3.70 -9.30
N HIS A 73 22.34 4.79 -9.85
CA HIS A 73 22.05 5.23 -11.21
C HIS A 73 23.36 5.43 -11.98
N ARG A 74 23.44 4.93 -13.19
CA ARG A 74 24.59 5.09 -14.06
C ARG A 74 24.15 5.58 -15.43
N LYS A 75 24.77 6.66 -15.88
CA LYS A 75 24.69 7.13 -17.27
C LYS A 75 25.64 6.31 -18.12
N LEU A 76 25.16 5.84 -19.24
CA LEU A 76 25.93 5.10 -20.24
C LEU A 76 26.07 5.95 -21.52
N ALA A 77 26.96 5.52 -22.44
CA ALA A 77 27.07 6.17 -23.75
C ALA A 77 25.75 6.14 -24.53
N ASN A 78 25.60 7.03 -25.51
CA ASN A 78 24.47 7.07 -26.43
C ASN A 78 23.10 7.28 -25.75
N SER A 79 23.02 8.17 -24.76
CA SER A 79 21.79 8.52 -24.04
C SER A 79 21.08 7.33 -23.39
N GLN A 80 21.86 6.39 -22.86
CA GLN A 80 21.39 5.24 -22.11
C GLN A 80 21.62 5.46 -20.62
N SER A 81 20.84 4.78 -19.78
CA SER A 81 21.05 4.73 -18.33
C SER A 81 20.60 3.40 -17.73
N LEU A 82 21.21 3.07 -16.59
CA LEU A 82 20.84 1.96 -15.74
C LEU A 82 20.51 2.51 -14.35
N THR A 83 19.42 2.03 -13.78
CA THR A 83 19.01 2.34 -12.40
C THR A 83 18.77 1.05 -11.65
N PHE A 84 19.31 0.95 -10.44
CA PHE A 84 19.05 -0.14 -9.51
C PHE A 84 18.60 0.47 -8.17
N ASN A 85 17.57 -0.12 -7.60
CA ASN A 85 17.06 0.23 -6.28
C ASN A 85 16.84 -1.03 -5.47
N VAL A 86 17.33 -1.07 -4.22
CA VAL A 86 17.10 -2.18 -3.30
C VAL A 86 16.72 -1.61 -1.95
N VAL A 87 15.53 -1.99 -1.44
CA VAL A 87 15.02 -1.55 -0.15
C VAL A 87 14.74 -2.75 0.73
N GLY A 88 15.42 -2.82 1.87
CA GLY A 88 15.14 -3.74 2.95
C GLY A 88 14.40 -3.02 4.09
N THR A 89 13.32 -3.61 4.61
CA THR A 89 12.54 -3.04 5.73
C THR A 89 12.16 -4.13 6.71
N MET A 90 12.32 -3.83 7.99
CA MET A 90 11.77 -4.63 9.09
C MET A 90 10.71 -3.78 9.79
N ILE A 91 9.61 -4.38 10.18
CA ILE A 91 8.58 -3.75 11.02
C ILE A 91 8.34 -4.66 12.21
N ASP A 92 8.53 -4.12 13.39
CA ASP A 92 8.11 -4.72 14.66
C ASP A 92 7.00 -3.85 15.24
N SER A 93 5.83 -4.43 15.50
CA SER A 93 4.65 -3.69 15.93
C SER A 93 3.91 -4.42 17.01
N LYS A 94 3.37 -3.66 17.96
CA LYS A 94 2.51 -4.19 19.02
C LYS A 94 1.31 -3.28 19.20
N SER A 95 0.11 -3.85 19.21
CA SER A 95 -1.11 -3.14 19.52
C SER A 95 -1.91 -3.90 20.59
N THR A 96 -2.52 -3.14 21.49
CA THR A 96 -3.50 -3.66 22.45
C THR A 96 -4.81 -2.95 22.23
N HIS A 97 -5.90 -3.66 22.41
CA HIS A 97 -7.24 -3.14 22.40
C HIS A 97 -8.01 -3.74 23.57
N SER A 98 -8.63 -2.90 24.38
CA SER A 98 -9.49 -3.27 25.48
C SER A 98 -10.80 -2.52 25.34
N TYR A 99 -11.88 -3.26 25.23
CA TYR A 99 -13.23 -2.76 25.19
C TYR A 99 -13.98 -3.23 26.44
N MET A 100 -14.69 -2.33 27.10
CA MET A 100 -15.49 -2.62 28.28
C MET A 100 -16.85 -1.97 28.12
N GLU A 101 -17.91 -2.68 28.49
CA GLU A 101 -19.29 -2.21 28.49
C GLU A 101 -19.94 -2.41 29.85
N TYR A 102 -20.60 -1.38 30.32
CA TYR A 102 -21.27 -1.31 31.62
C TYR A 102 -22.73 -0.85 31.44
N VAL A 103 -23.64 -1.36 32.26
CA VAL A 103 -25.00 -0.76 32.40
C VAL A 103 -24.98 0.39 33.40
N GLU A 104 -26.04 1.19 33.38
CA GLU A 104 -26.32 2.17 34.41
C GLU A 104 -26.45 1.44 35.76
N GLY A 105 -25.60 1.81 36.73
CA GLY A 105 -25.43 1.07 37.99
C GLY A 105 -24.11 0.36 38.17
N GLY A 106 -23.25 0.34 37.12
CA GLY A 106 -21.84 -0.07 37.17
C GLY A 106 -21.60 -1.57 36.98
N GLU A 107 -22.61 -2.37 36.67
CA GLU A 107 -22.43 -3.78 36.32
C GLU A 107 -21.77 -3.91 34.94
N MET A 108 -20.69 -4.72 34.85
CA MET A 108 -19.98 -4.97 33.61
C MET A 108 -20.73 -6.00 32.76
N LEU A 109 -21.16 -5.61 31.56
CA LEU A 109 -21.82 -6.48 30.60
C LEU A 109 -20.83 -7.28 29.75
N SER A 110 -19.74 -6.64 29.34
CA SER A 110 -18.76 -7.27 28.46
C SER A 110 -17.39 -6.68 28.65
N SER A 111 -16.37 -7.52 28.47
CA SER A 111 -14.97 -7.10 28.40
C SER A 111 -14.29 -7.89 27.30
N ILE A 112 -13.64 -7.18 26.38
CA ILE A 112 -12.91 -7.76 25.24
C ILE A 112 -11.48 -7.26 25.32
N ASN A 113 -10.53 -8.18 25.32
CA ASN A 113 -9.12 -7.85 25.32
C ASN A 113 -8.42 -8.51 24.13
N SER A 114 -7.71 -7.72 23.37
CA SER A 114 -6.95 -8.15 22.20
C SER A 114 -5.53 -7.60 22.24
N LEU A 115 -4.57 -8.47 22.01
CA LEU A 115 -3.16 -8.12 21.82
C LEU A 115 -2.72 -8.64 20.46
N ILE A 116 -2.09 -7.80 19.65
CA ILE A 116 -1.48 -8.19 18.39
C ILE A 116 0.01 -7.85 18.45
N ASP A 117 0.84 -8.86 18.30
CA ASP A 117 2.29 -8.73 18.18
C ASP A 117 2.69 -9.13 16.77
N GLY A 118 3.13 -8.16 15.99
CA GLY A 118 3.34 -8.27 14.55
C GLY A 118 4.77 -8.01 14.13
N THR A 119 5.34 -8.92 13.34
CA THR A 119 6.65 -8.75 12.72
C THR A 119 6.53 -8.88 11.21
N LYS A 120 7.15 -7.96 10.46
CA LYS A 120 7.20 -8.02 9.00
C LYS A 120 8.62 -7.74 8.52
N TYR A 121 9.09 -8.59 7.62
CA TYR A 121 10.30 -8.36 6.83
C TYR A 121 9.91 -8.16 5.38
N SER A 122 10.52 -7.20 4.70
CA SER A 122 10.31 -7.01 3.27
C SER A 122 11.60 -6.63 2.54
N LEU A 123 11.72 -7.12 1.33
CA LEU A 123 12.78 -6.77 0.39
C LEU A 123 12.12 -6.36 -0.93
N ILE A 124 12.55 -5.23 -1.45
CA ILE A 124 12.19 -4.76 -2.80
C ILE A 124 13.48 -4.58 -3.57
N ALA A 125 13.53 -5.08 -4.79
CA ALA A 125 14.63 -4.87 -5.73
C ALA A 125 14.06 -4.48 -7.08
N GLU A 126 14.63 -3.46 -7.69
CA GLU A 126 14.24 -2.96 -9.00
C GLU A 126 15.45 -2.66 -9.85
N GLY A 127 15.39 -3.01 -11.13
CA GLY A 127 16.40 -2.67 -12.13
C GLY A 127 15.73 -2.14 -13.38
N ILE A 128 16.19 -0.97 -13.86
CA ILE A 128 15.61 -0.30 -15.04
C ILE A 128 16.74 0.09 -15.99
N TYR A 129 16.58 -0.30 -17.24
CA TYR A 129 17.37 0.21 -18.36
C TYR A 129 16.54 1.19 -19.18
N GLU A 130 17.10 2.33 -19.51
CA GLU A 130 16.48 3.34 -20.37
C GLU A 130 17.39 3.71 -21.54
N LYS A 131 16.75 3.93 -22.69
CA LYS A 131 17.39 4.54 -23.86
C LYS A 131 16.53 5.68 -24.39
N LYS A 132 17.12 6.87 -24.43
CA LYS A 132 16.48 8.08 -24.98
C LYS A 132 16.89 8.31 -26.40
N PHE A 133 15.93 8.68 -27.23
CA PHE A 133 16.08 9.17 -28.59
C PHE A 133 15.60 10.63 -28.63
N LYS A 134 15.66 11.26 -29.81
CA LYS A 134 15.25 12.68 -29.94
C LYS A 134 13.84 12.96 -29.41
N ASN A 135 12.87 12.15 -29.81
CA ASN A 135 11.46 12.35 -29.51
C ASN A 135 10.82 11.12 -28.82
N SER A 136 11.61 10.13 -28.44
CA SER A 136 11.10 8.90 -27.82
C SER A 136 12.05 8.34 -26.77
N LYS A 137 11.52 7.48 -25.93
CA LYS A 137 12.24 6.77 -24.89
C LYS A 137 11.73 5.32 -24.83
N TRP A 138 12.64 4.39 -24.75
CA TRP A 138 12.38 3.01 -24.36
C TRP A 138 12.88 2.78 -22.95
N SER A 139 12.07 2.10 -22.17
CA SER A 139 12.44 1.62 -20.83
C SER A 139 12.10 0.13 -20.74
N ALA A 140 12.98 -0.64 -20.14
CA ALA A 140 12.72 -2.03 -19.80
C ALA A 140 13.26 -2.30 -18.40
N GLY A 141 12.53 -3.07 -17.60
CA GLY A 141 12.94 -3.30 -16.24
C GLY A 141 12.33 -4.54 -15.62
N ALA A 142 12.85 -4.83 -14.43
CA ALA A 142 12.38 -5.90 -13.56
C ALA A 142 12.16 -5.32 -12.15
N HIS A 143 11.08 -5.74 -11.53
CA HIS A 143 10.80 -5.45 -10.13
C HIS A 143 10.50 -6.75 -9.39
N HIS A 144 11.08 -6.90 -8.22
CA HIS A 144 10.81 -7.99 -7.31
C HIS A 144 10.52 -7.45 -5.93
N SER A 145 9.41 -7.87 -5.34
CA SER A 145 9.13 -7.61 -3.94
C SER A 145 8.73 -8.88 -3.23
N GLN A 146 9.31 -9.10 -2.06
CA GLN A 146 8.94 -10.20 -1.20
C GLN A 146 8.74 -9.70 0.23
N SER A 147 7.78 -10.30 0.93
CA SER A 147 7.56 -10.01 2.33
C SER A 147 7.13 -11.25 3.09
N TYR A 148 7.54 -11.29 4.35
CA TYR A 148 7.06 -12.23 5.34
C TYR A 148 6.47 -11.44 6.49
N THR A 149 5.20 -11.71 6.81
CA THR A 149 4.48 -11.09 7.92
C THR A 149 4.03 -12.19 8.87
N LYS A 150 4.26 -12.00 10.17
CA LYS A 150 3.75 -12.86 11.22
C LYS A 150 3.04 -12.00 12.24
N ASN A 151 1.79 -12.34 12.57
CA ASN A 151 1.01 -11.75 13.64
C ASN A 151 0.67 -12.83 14.66
N ARG A 152 0.97 -12.56 15.93
CA ARG A 152 0.53 -13.34 17.09
C ARG A 152 -0.63 -12.58 17.73
N TYR A 153 -1.78 -13.21 17.73
CA TYR A 153 -2.96 -12.73 18.44
C TYR A 153 -3.00 -13.37 19.82
N ALA A 154 -3.28 -12.59 20.85
CA ALA A 154 -3.44 -13.05 22.23
C ALA A 154 -4.53 -12.20 22.91
N GLY A 155 -5.04 -12.65 24.04
CA GLY A 155 -6.21 -12.12 24.74
C GLY A 155 -7.34 -13.14 24.68
N ASP A 156 -8.55 -12.71 24.36
CA ASP A 156 -9.71 -13.63 24.31
C ASP A 156 -9.62 -14.63 23.14
N VAL A 157 -8.86 -14.29 22.12
CA VAL A 157 -8.56 -15.20 20.99
C VAL A 157 -7.06 -15.31 20.81
N GLY A 158 -6.53 -16.53 20.90
CA GLY A 158 -5.11 -16.83 20.68
C GLY A 158 -4.89 -17.51 19.33
N LYS A 159 -4.11 -16.90 18.43
CA LYS A 159 -3.75 -17.50 17.15
C LYS A 159 -2.48 -16.87 16.55
N ASP A 160 -1.62 -17.71 15.99
CA ASP A 160 -0.49 -17.26 15.16
C ASP A 160 -0.88 -17.32 13.68
N VAL A 161 -0.72 -16.21 12.97
CA VAL A 161 -1.00 -16.13 11.53
C VAL A 161 0.21 -15.59 10.79
N SER A 162 0.58 -16.21 9.69
CA SER A 162 1.69 -15.75 8.86
C SER A 162 1.30 -15.69 7.37
N LEU A 163 1.88 -14.73 6.67
CA LEU A 163 1.73 -14.55 5.22
C LEU A 163 3.12 -14.36 4.59
N LYS A 164 3.41 -15.17 3.59
CA LYS A 164 4.51 -14.93 2.65
C LYS A 164 3.91 -14.36 1.37
N ASN A 165 4.42 -13.25 0.88
CA ASN A 165 3.96 -12.61 -0.34
C ASN A 165 5.15 -12.32 -1.26
N ILE A 166 5.03 -12.67 -2.53
CA ILE A 166 5.99 -12.40 -3.60
C ILE A 166 5.23 -11.75 -4.75
N ASN A 167 5.73 -10.62 -5.19
CA ASN A 167 5.28 -9.93 -6.40
C ASN A 167 6.51 -9.64 -7.27
N SER A 168 6.52 -10.15 -8.49
CA SER A 168 7.60 -9.89 -9.44
C SER A 168 6.99 -9.51 -10.77
N TYR A 169 7.51 -8.49 -11.42
CA TYR A 169 7.09 -8.16 -12.77
C TYR A 169 8.27 -7.74 -13.65
N LEU A 170 8.14 -8.05 -14.91
CA LEU A 170 8.99 -7.55 -15.98
C LEU A 170 8.16 -6.59 -16.81
N PHE A 171 8.72 -5.49 -17.24
CA PHE A 171 8.02 -4.51 -18.06
C PHE A 171 8.86 -3.99 -19.20
N ILE A 172 8.18 -3.55 -20.24
CA ILE A 172 8.71 -2.74 -21.32
C ILE A 172 7.78 -1.55 -21.52
N GLU A 173 8.34 -0.37 -21.64
CA GLU A 173 7.65 0.90 -21.83
C GLU A 173 8.20 1.63 -23.06
N TYR A 174 7.32 2.19 -23.84
CA TYR A 174 7.65 3.11 -24.93
C TYR A 174 6.93 4.42 -24.71
N ALA A 175 7.67 5.51 -24.66
CA ALA A 175 7.15 6.86 -24.60
C ALA A 175 7.62 7.66 -25.81
N CYS A 176 6.73 8.40 -26.46
CA CYS A 176 7.10 9.31 -27.53
C CYS A 176 6.24 10.58 -27.55
N SER A 177 6.85 11.65 -28.05
CA SER A 177 6.19 12.94 -28.30
C SER A 177 6.29 13.27 -29.78
N PHE A 178 5.14 13.50 -30.43
CA PHE A 178 5.06 13.81 -31.83
C PHE A 178 4.12 15.01 -32.05
N GLY A 179 4.69 16.19 -32.24
CA GLY A 179 3.94 17.45 -32.33
C GLY A 179 3.15 17.68 -31.01
N GLN A 180 1.83 17.75 -31.15
CA GLN A 180 0.88 17.96 -30.06
C GLN A 180 0.47 16.64 -29.36
N PHE A 181 0.96 15.50 -29.83
CA PHE A 181 0.59 14.19 -29.34
C PHE A 181 1.69 13.57 -28.47
N ASN A 182 1.32 13.08 -27.29
CA ASN A 182 2.18 12.30 -26.40
C ASN A 182 1.56 10.92 -26.18
N LEU A 183 2.37 9.88 -26.38
CA LEU A 183 2.04 8.49 -26.15
C LEU A 183 2.97 7.94 -25.05
N ASN A 184 2.39 7.20 -24.11
CA ASN A 184 3.11 6.29 -23.23
C ASN A 184 2.37 4.95 -23.22
N ALA A 185 3.04 3.89 -23.65
CA ALA A 185 2.52 2.54 -23.70
C ALA A 185 3.46 1.61 -22.90
N GLU A 186 2.90 0.87 -21.98
CA GLU A 186 3.62 -0.10 -21.16
C GLU A 186 2.91 -1.46 -21.23
N MET A 187 3.70 -2.52 -21.27
CA MET A 187 3.25 -3.89 -21.08
C MET A 187 4.10 -4.52 -19.99
N SER A 188 3.45 -5.07 -18.96
CA SER A 188 4.14 -5.84 -17.94
C SER A 188 3.55 -7.24 -17.78
N GLY A 189 4.43 -8.20 -17.48
CA GLY A 189 4.08 -9.54 -17.03
C GLY A 189 4.33 -9.63 -15.54
N LYS A 190 3.30 -9.85 -14.73
CA LYS A 190 3.36 -9.85 -13.26
C LYS A 190 3.03 -11.20 -12.68
N TYR A 191 3.95 -11.73 -11.90
CA TYR A 191 3.78 -12.94 -11.10
C TYR A 191 3.46 -12.58 -9.65
N ILE A 192 2.34 -13.08 -9.16
CA ILE A 192 1.91 -12.96 -7.77
C ILE A 192 1.89 -14.35 -7.14
N ARG A 193 2.57 -14.49 -6.00
CA ARG A 193 2.49 -15.69 -5.16
C ARG A 193 2.33 -15.27 -3.70
N TYR A 194 1.35 -15.84 -3.03
CA TYR A 194 1.21 -15.70 -1.59
C TYR A 194 0.90 -17.05 -0.93
N SER A 195 1.37 -17.21 0.29
CA SER A 195 1.18 -18.42 1.08
C SER A 195 0.77 -18.05 2.49
N GLN A 196 -0.36 -18.60 2.93
CA GLN A 196 -0.89 -18.45 4.27
C GLN A 196 -1.21 -19.81 4.86
N GLN A 197 -0.65 -20.13 6.03
CA GLN A 197 -0.93 -21.39 6.76
C GLN A 197 -0.83 -22.64 5.85
N GLY A 198 0.17 -22.69 4.97
CA GLY A 198 0.39 -23.82 4.05
C GLY A 198 -0.44 -23.80 2.77
N LYS A 199 -1.47 -22.94 2.66
CA LYS A 199 -2.19 -22.72 1.40
C LYS A 199 -1.38 -21.78 0.52
N ILE A 200 -1.16 -22.17 -0.74
CA ILE A 200 -0.42 -21.39 -1.72
C ILE A 200 -1.39 -20.96 -2.82
N SER A 201 -1.33 -19.69 -3.19
CA SER A 201 -1.97 -19.14 -4.37
C SER A 201 -0.91 -18.47 -5.24
N GLU A 202 -0.90 -18.78 -6.52
CA GLU A 202 0.02 -18.19 -7.49
C GLU A 202 -0.70 -17.93 -8.80
N LYS A 203 -0.35 -16.82 -9.45
CA LYS A 203 -0.95 -16.41 -10.71
C LYS A 203 -0.05 -15.48 -11.49
N LEU A 204 -0.11 -15.58 -12.81
CA LEU A 204 0.56 -14.68 -13.75
C LEU A 204 -0.50 -13.78 -14.41
N TYR A 205 -0.19 -12.50 -14.50
CA TYR A 205 -1.03 -11.49 -15.12
C TYR A 205 -0.26 -10.73 -16.20
N ALA A 206 -0.97 -10.33 -17.25
CA ALA A 206 -0.50 -9.33 -18.20
C ALA A 206 -1.18 -8.00 -17.83
N GLU A 207 -0.38 -6.96 -17.61
CA GLU A 207 -0.86 -5.65 -17.15
C GLU A 207 -0.50 -4.56 -18.17
N PRO A 208 -1.34 -4.35 -19.21
CA PRO A 208 -1.17 -3.25 -20.14
C PRO A 208 -1.52 -1.91 -19.50
N ARG A 209 -0.77 -0.87 -19.88
CA ARG A 209 -1.06 0.52 -19.59
C ARG A 209 -0.89 1.35 -20.85
N LEU A 210 -1.86 2.21 -21.14
CA LEU A 210 -1.82 3.14 -22.25
C LEU A 210 -2.18 4.54 -21.74
N GLN A 211 -1.35 5.51 -22.07
CA GLN A 211 -1.65 6.91 -21.88
C GLN A 211 -1.47 7.64 -23.18
N LEU A 212 -2.52 8.33 -23.60
CA LEU A 212 -2.54 9.19 -24.77
C LEU A 212 -2.88 10.61 -24.33
N GLN A 213 -2.15 11.58 -24.81
CA GLN A 213 -2.45 12.98 -24.57
C GLN A 213 -2.34 13.75 -25.88
N TYR A 214 -3.35 14.57 -26.18
CA TYR A 214 -3.34 15.52 -27.26
C TYR A 214 -3.48 16.94 -26.69
N SER A 215 -2.53 17.82 -27.03
CA SER A 215 -2.52 19.21 -26.61
C SER A 215 -3.03 20.07 -27.77
N PHE A 216 -4.29 20.51 -27.69
CA PHE A 216 -4.87 21.40 -28.74
C PHE A 216 -4.14 22.75 -28.80
N THR A 217 -3.77 23.24 -27.59
CA THR A 217 -2.98 24.45 -27.36
C THR A 217 -2.09 24.23 -26.16
N ASP A 218 -1.24 25.21 -25.81
CA ASP A 218 -0.44 25.17 -24.56
C ASP A 218 -1.32 25.17 -23.28
N LYS A 219 -2.61 25.48 -23.43
CA LYS A 219 -3.57 25.62 -22.32
C LYS A 219 -4.71 24.60 -22.35
N THR A 220 -4.83 23.83 -23.42
CA THR A 220 -5.97 22.92 -23.61
C THR A 220 -5.48 21.55 -24.02
N LEU A 221 -5.86 20.52 -23.26
CA LEU A 221 -5.47 19.14 -23.52
C LEU A 221 -6.63 18.15 -23.35
N LEU A 222 -6.52 17.03 -24.05
CA LEU A 222 -7.31 15.83 -23.85
C LEU A 222 -6.34 14.69 -23.49
N ARG A 223 -6.60 13.98 -22.38
CA ARG A 223 -5.79 12.86 -21.92
C ARG A 223 -6.66 11.63 -21.69
N TYR A 224 -6.23 10.52 -22.23
CA TYR A 224 -6.79 9.21 -21.95
C TYR A 224 -5.76 8.36 -21.20
N ILE A 225 -6.19 7.65 -20.15
CA ILE A 225 -5.38 6.67 -19.42
C ILE A 225 -6.22 5.40 -19.29
N GLY A 226 -5.73 4.31 -19.89
CA GLY A 226 -6.24 2.96 -19.70
C GLY A 226 -5.22 2.11 -18.95
N ARG A 227 -5.63 1.39 -17.91
CA ARG A 227 -4.74 0.55 -17.11
C ARG A 227 -5.47 -0.70 -16.62
N PHE A 228 -4.79 -1.83 -16.76
CA PHE A 228 -5.12 -3.08 -16.10
C PHE A 228 -4.08 -3.34 -14.99
N SER A 229 -4.51 -3.76 -13.81
CA SER A 229 -3.61 -4.05 -12.69
C SER A 229 -4.14 -5.18 -11.83
N SER A 230 -3.25 -5.92 -11.18
CA SER A 230 -3.58 -6.99 -10.26
C SER A 230 -2.99 -6.74 -8.88
N SER A 231 -3.66 -7.21 -7.84
CA SER A 231 -3.23 -7.06 -6.45
C SER A 231 -3.51 -8.33 -5.64
N SER A 232 -2.58 -8.66 -4.72
CA SER A 232 -2.79 -9.73 -3.76
C SER A 232 -3.59 -9.25 -2.56
N PRO A 233 -4.40 -10.11 -1.91
CA PRO A 233 -5.04 -9.79 -0.65
C PRO A 233 -4.00 -9.49 0.45
N SER A 234 -4.39 -8.66 1.39
CA SER A 234 -3.58 -8.38 2.59
C SER A 234 -3.69 -9.50 3.62
N LEU A 235 -2.79 -9.50 4.63
CA LEU A 235 -2.91 -10.46 5.73
C LEU A 235 -4.22 -10.30 6.49
N SER A 236 -4.70 -9.07 6.68
CA SER A 236 -5.98 -8.81 7.36
C SER A 236 -7.17 -9.35 6.59
N ASP A 237 -7.11 -9.33 5.25
CA ASP A 237 -8.20 -9.83 4.41
C ASP A 237 -8.25 -11.37 4.40
N LEU A 238 -7.09 -12.01 4.54
CA LEU A 238 -6.95 -13.46 4.55
C LEU A 238 -7.10 -14.09 5.95
N ASN A 239 -6.97 -13.29 7.01
CA ASN A 239 -6.98 -13.78 8.38
C ASN A 239 -8.38 -14.24 8.80
N ASP A 240 -8.57 -15.56 8.96
CA ASP A 240 -9.83 -16.19 9.39
C ASP A 240 -10.05 -16.18 10.92
N THR A 241 -9.15 -15.54 11.68
CA THR A 241 -9.32 -15.37 13.13
C THR A 241 -10.48 -14.42 13.39
N GLU A 242 -11.45 -14.89 14.16
CA GLU A 242 -12.55 -14.04 14.62
C GLU A 242 -12.02 -13.09 15.67
N GLN A 243 -12.09 -11.79 15.37
CA GLN A 243 -11.72 -10.72 16.28
C GLN A 243 -13.00 -10.02 16.71
N GLN A 244 -13.37 -10.18 17.93
CA GLN A 244 -14.48 -9.43 18.49
C GLN A 244 -14.05 -7.98 18.70
N MET A 245 -14.78 -7.05 18.06
CA MET A 245 -14.49 -5.62 18.12
C MET A 245 -15.31 -4.94 19.21
N ASP A 246 -16.55 -5.36 19.33
CA ASP A 246 -17.52 -5.02 20.38
C ASP A 246 -18.52 -6.19 20.53
N ILE A 247 -19.56 -6.04 21.33
CA ILE A 247 -20.57 -7.10 21.53
C ILE A 247 -21.39 -7.43 20.29
N TRP A 248 -21.41 -6.54 19.29
CA TRP A 248 -22.22 -6.65 18.07
C TRP A 248 -21.38 -6.94 16.82
N GLN A 249 -20.07 -6.71 16.87
CA GLN A 249 -19.19 -6.73 15.69
C GLN A 249 -18.06 -7.72 15.84
N ILE A 250 -18.01 -8.67 14.90
CA ILE A 250 -16.91 -9.60 14.73
C ILE A 250 -16.23 -9.27 13.40
N ARG A 251 -14.92 -9.05 13.44
CA ARG A 251 -14.08 -8.92 12.26
C ARG A 251 -13.45 -10.26 11.93
N ARG A 252 -13.65 -10.70 10.70
CA ARG A 252 -13.06 -11.93 10.18
C ARG A 252 -12.68 -11.74 8.71
N GLY A 253 -11.49 -12.16 8.31
CA GLY A 253 -11.08 -12.22 6.92
C GLY A 253 -11.52 -13.53 6.25
N ASN A 254 -11.32 -13.61 4.94
CA ASN A 254 -11.62 -14.79 4.15
C ASN A 254 -10.32 -15.42 3.61
N PRO A 255 -9.88 -16.60 4.09
CA PRO A 255 -8.64 -17.25 3.66
C PRO A 255 -8.71 -17.82 2.22
N HIS A 256 -9.87 -17.76 1.57
CA HIS A 256 -10.08 -18.20 0.20
C HIS A 256 -10.04 -17.06 -0.82
N LEU A 257 -9.80 -15.83 -0.38
CA LEU A 257 -9.64 -14.70 -1.29
C LEU A 257 -8.50 -14.95 -2.27
N ARG A 258 -8.74 -14.59 -3.51
CA ARG A 258 -7.76 -14.65 -4.60
C ARG A 258 -7.20 -13.27 -4.90
N ALA A 259 -6.08 -13.24 -5.61
CA ALA A 259 -5.62 -11.99 -6.20
C ALA A 259 -6.68 -11.45 -7.15
N TYR A 260 -7.01 -10.19 -7.01
CA TYR A 260 -8.04 -9.51 -7.80
C TYR A 260 -7.43 -8.62 -8.87
N THR A 261 -8.21 -8.32 -9.88
CA THR A 261 -7.82 -7.45 -10.99
C THR A 261 -8.66 -6.18 -11.00
N THR A 262 -8.05 -5.09 -11.41
CA THR A 262 -8.72 -3.80 -11.57
C THR A 262 -8.47 -3.29 -12.97
N TYR A 263 -9.52 -2.95 -13.67
CA TYR A 263 -9.48 -2.26 -14.96
C TYR A 263 -9.96 -0.82 -14.76
N ARG A 264 -9.12 0.13 -15.15
CA ARG A 264 -9.41 1.56 -15.02
C ARG A 264 -9.27 2.27 -16.34
N GLN A 265 -10.25 3.08 -16.69
CA GLN A 265 -10.19 4.05 -17.76
C GLN A 265 -10.47 5.44 -17.22
N ASN A 266 -9.73 6.41 -17.73
CA ASN A 266 -9.88 7.81 -17.37
C ASN A 266 -9.73 8.65 -18.62
N LEU A 267 -10.70 9.51 -18.90
CA LEU A 267 -10.67 10.52 -19.96
C LEU A 267 -10.77 11.89 -19.30
N LEU A 268 -9.75 12.70 -19.48
CA LEU A 268 -9.65 14.04 -18.92
C LEU A 268 -9.59 15.07 -20.06
N PHE A 269 -10.49 16.03 -20.04
CA PHE A 269 -10.37 17.28 -20.83
C PHE A 269 -10.08 18.42 -19.86
N ALA A 270 -9.01 19.15 -20.09
CA ALA A 270 -8.62 20.29 -19.27
C ALA A 270 -8.29 21.49 -20.14
N THR A 271 -8.75 22.67 -19.74
CA THR A 271 -8.40 23.94 -20.36
C THR A 271 -8.19 25.02 -19.31
N ASN A 272 -7.13 25.81 -19.50
CA ASN A 272 -6.76 26.89 -18.59
C ASN A 272 -6.87 28.22 -19.33
N HIS A 273 -7.79 29.07 -18.89
CA HIS A 273 -8.01 30.40 -19.42
C HIS A 273 -7.76 31.46 -18.35
N ALA A 274 -7.44 32.68 -18.78
CA ALA A 274 -7.12 33.79 -17.86
C ALA A 274 -8.24 34.10 -16.84
N LEU A 275 -9.48 33.72 -17.11
CA LEU A 275 -10.65 34.01 -16.29
C LEU A 275 -11.23 32.76 -15.59
N ALA A 276 -10.95 31.55 -16.06
CA ALA A 276 -11.48 30.31 -15.48
C ALA A 276 -10.73 29.09 -16.00
N ASP A 277 -10.50 28.12 -15.11
CA ASP A 277 -10.00 26.80 -15.43
C ASP A 277 -11.17 25.81 -15.49
N TRP A 278 -11.18 24.96 -16.52
CA TRP A 278 -12.18 23.91 -16.68
C TRP A 278 -11.52 22.57 -16.74
N GLU A 279 -12.05 21.64 -15.97
CA GLU A 279 -11.65 20.25 -15.98
C GLU A 279 -12.88 19.36 -16.01
N ILE A 280 -12.94 18.45 -16.97
CA ILE A 280 -13.99 17.45 -17.12
C ILE A 280 -13.29 16.09 -17.10
N GLU A 281 -13.58 15.28 -16.10
CA GLU A 281 -13.04 13.93 -15.93
C GLU A 281 -14.17 12.91 -16.01
N VAL A 282 -13.99 11.91 -16.87
CA VAL A 282 -14.85 10.72 -16.92
C VAL A 282 -14.00 9.53 -16.52
N ARG A 283 -14.40 8.84 -15.46
CA ARG A 283 -13.68 7.69 -14.93
C ARG A 283 -14.56 6.46 -14.86
N TYR A 284 -14.02 5.35 -15.33
CA TYR A 284 -14.62 4.03 -15.21
C TYR A 284 -13.64 3.10 -14.49
N ASP A 285 -14.06 2.52 -13.38
CA ASP A 285 -13.31 1.52 -12.62
C ASP A 285 -14.16 0.24 -12.54
N TYR A 286 -13.54 -0.89 -12.87
CA TYR A 286 -14.09 -2.23 -12.68
C TYR A 286 -13.08 -3.07 -11.92
N ALA A 287 -13.54 -3.81 -10.91
CA ALA A 287 -12.74 -4.73 -10.13
C ALA A 287 -13.43 -6.12 -10.10
N ASP A 288 -12.61 -7.18 -10.30
CA ASP A 288 -13.03 -8.58 -10.26
C ASP A 288 -12.24 -9.35 -9.18
#